data_ebf53fffe47c4349ed10dc4d9bbdced1
#
_entry.id   ebf53fffe47c4349ed10dc4d9bbdced1
#
_cell.length_a   1.000
_cell.length_b   1.000
_cell.length_c   1.000
_cell.angle_alpha   90.00
_cell.angle_beta   90.00
_cell.angle_gamma   90.00
#
_symmetry.space_group_name_H-M   'P 1'
#
loop_
_entity.id
_entity.type
_entity.pdbx_description
1 polymer ?
#
loop_
_entity_poly.entity_id
_entity_poly.type
_entity_poly.pdbx_seq_one_letter_code
_entity_poly.pdbx_strand_id
1 'polypeptide(L)'
;MRHAVSWFEMPVTDIDRAVAFYTTILGTRLAGIAEADGRRYAMFPAEDGVSGAIVQGEGYVPSTEGTLVFLNVGDVLQPVVDRVEAAGRQVLLPRMHMGEFGVAAFIVDTEGNKVALHAMA
;
A
#
# COMPACT_ATOMS: atom_id res chain seq x y z
N MET A 1 8.03 17.08 -16.72
CA MET A 1 7.27 16.03 -15.98
C MET A 1 7.22 16.43 -14.53
N ARG A 2 6.00 16.63 -14.03
CA ARG A 2 5.82 17.03 -12.61
C ARG A 2 6.04 15.89 -11.64
N HIS A 3 5.52 14.71 -12.03
CA HIS A 3 5.61 13.50 -11.20
C HIS A 3 6.27 12.41 -12.04
N ALA A 4 7.22 11.72 -11.45
CA ALA A 4 7.87 10.61 -12.13
C ALA A 4 6.91 9.43 -12.32
N VAL A 5 5.89 9.32 -11.47
CA VAL A 5 4.90 8.24 -11.51
C VAL A 5 3.53 8.84 -11.77
N SER A 6 2.77 8.25 -12.69
CA SER A 6 1.39 8.66 -12.96
C SER A 6 0.37 7.74 -12.29
N TRP A 7 0.75 6.49 -12.04
CA TRP A 7 -0.12 5.43 -11.53
C TRP A 7 0.74 4.29 -11.01
N PHE A 8 0.28 3.55 -10.01
CA PHE A 8 0.92 2.31 -9.62
C PHE A 8 -0.12 1.22 -9.42
N GLU A 9 0.31 -0.04 -9.56
CA GLU A 9 -0.54 -1.20 -9.26
C GLU A 9 0.22 -2.17 -8.38
N MET A 10 -0.48 -2.72 -7.40
CA MET A 10 0.04 -3.73 -6.50
C MET A 10 -0.75 -5.02 -6.71
N PRO A 11 -0.09 -6.12 -7.10
CA PRO A 11 -0.80 -7.37 -7.33
C PRO A 11 -1.31 -7.97 -6.01
N VAL A 12 -2.52 -8.52 -6.05
CA VAL A 12 -3.10 -9.24 -4.91
C VAL A 12 -3.74 -10.53 -5.40
N THR A 13 -3.82 -11.54 -4.53
CA THR A 13 -4.46 -12.82 -4.86
C THR A 13 -5.88 -12.90 -4.31
N ASP A 14 -6.21 -12.10 -3.30
CA ASP A 14 -7.56 -12.03 -2.72
C ASP A 14 -7.90 -10.56 -2.48
N ILE A 15 -8.65 -9.98 -3.40
CA ILE A 15 -8.96 -8.55 -3.37
C ILE A 15 -9.76 -8.16 -2.12
N ASP A 16 -10.66 -9.00 -1.67
CA ASP A 16 -11.47 -8.70 -0.49
C ASP A 16 -10.61 -8.63 0.76
N ARG A 17 -9.69 -9.59 0.91
CA ARG A 17 -8.75 -9.61 2.04
C ARG A 17 -7.82 -8.40 1.99
N ALA A 18 -7.31 -8.06 0.81
CA ALA A 18 -6.41 -6.93 0.64
C ALA A 18 -7.10 -5.60 0.95
N VAL A 19 -8.35 -5.42 0.48
CA VAL A 19 -9.14 -4.23 0.78
C VAL A 19 -9.34 -4.09 2.29
N ALA A 20 -9.69 -5.18 2.97
CA ALA A 20 -9.88 -5.16 4.41
C ALA A 20 -8.59 -4.74 5.14
N PHE A 21 -7.46 -5.31 4.75
CA PHE A 21 -6.17 -4.99 5.35
C PHE A 21 -5.81 -3.51 5.17
N TYR A 22 -5.83 -3.02 3.92
CA TYR A 22 -5.42 -1.64 3.64
C TYR A 22 -6.39 -0.61 4.24
N THR A 23 -7.69 -0.91 4.25
CA THR A 23 -8.67 -0.05 4.92
C THR A 23 -8.36 0.07 6.42
N THR A 24 -8.00 -1.04 7.04
CA THR A 24 -7.67 -1.07 8.47
C THR A 24 -6.40 -0.30 8.79
N ILE A 25 -5.31 -0.57 8.06
CA ILE A 25 -4.02 0.06 8.41
C ILE A 25 -3.97 1.53 8.04
N LEU A 26 -4.63 1.94 6.95
CA LEU A 26 -4.64 3.33 6.52
C LEU A 26 -5.68 4.17 7.26
N GLY A 27 -6.66 3.52 7.89
CA GLY A 27 -7.72 4.21 8.61
C GLY A 27 -8.69 4.93 7.68
N THR A 28 -8.78 4.52 6.43
CA THR A 28 -9.67 5.12 5.43
C THR A 28 -10.08 4.04 4.42
N ARG A 29 -11.23 4.26 3.78
CA ARG A 29 -11.75 3.31 2.80
C ARG A 29 -11.04 3.46 1.46
N LEU A 30 -10.76 2.32 0.83
CA LEU A 30 -10.47 2.28 -0.59
C LEU A 30 -11.78 2.46 -1.37
N ALA A 31 -11.66 2.82 -2.64
CA ALA A 31 -12.83 2.84 -3.54
C ALA A 31 -13.40 1.43 -3.66
N GLY A 32 -14.69 1.33 -3.98
CA GLY A 32 -15.35 0.04 -4.14
C GLY A 32 -14.65 -0.83 -5.19
N ILE A 33 -14.73 -2.16 -4.99
CA ILE A 33 -14.12 -3.10 -5.93
C ILE A 33 -14.84 -2.99 -7.28
N ALA A 34 -14.07 -2.83 -8.34
CA ALA A 34 -14.57 -2.75 -9.72
C ALA A 34 -13.92 -3.84 -10.57
N GLU A 35 -14.49 -4.07 -11.76
CA GLU A 35 -13.99 -5.06 -12.70
C GLU A 35 -13.73 -4.41 -14.04
N ALA A 36 -12.65 -4.79 -14.70
CA ALA A 36 -12.31 -4.36 -16.05
C ALA A 36 -11.34 -5.38 -16.68
N ASP A 37 -11.69 -5.86 -17.87
CA ASP A 37 -10.84 -6.75 -18.66
C ASP A 37 -10.34 -7.99 -17.88
N GLY A 38 -11.24 -8.62 -17.13
CA GLY A 38 -10.91 -9.81 -16.35
C GLY A 38 -10.14 -9.55 -15.07
N ARG A 39 -9.98 -8.28 -14.68
CA ARG A 39 -9.31 -7.89 -13.45
C ARG A 39 -10.31 -7.32 -12.46
N ARG A 40 -10.06 -7.55 -11.18
CA ARG A 40 -10.77 -6.89 -10.08
C ARG A 40 -9.81 -5.96 -9.40
N TYR A 41 -10.23 -4.75 -9.13
CA TYR A 41 -9.33 -3.75 -8.55
C TYR A 41 -10.05 -2.83 -7.58
N ALA A 42 -9.28 -2.24 -6.67
CA ALA A 42 -9.76 -1.21 -5.76
C ALA A 42 -8.72 -0.11 -5.71
N MET A 43 -9.17 1.13 -5.88
CA MET A 43 -8.29 2.29 -5.92
C MET A 43 -8.03 2.83 -4.52
N PHE A 44 -6.78 3.25 -4.28
CA PHE A 44 -6.43 3.97 -3.06
C PHE A 44 -7.02 5.37 -3.10
N PRO A 45 -7.44 5.91 -1.95
CA PRO A 45 -7.97 7.28 -1.90
C PRO A 45 -6.86 8.28 -2.15
N ALA A 46 -7.14 9.25 -3.02
CA ALA A 46 -6.25 10.38 -3.25
C ALA A 46 -7.11 11.55 -3.71
N GLU A 47 -7.03 12.67 -2.99
CA GLU A 47 -7.80 13.86 -3.35
C GLU A 47 -7.17 14.56 -4.54
N ASP A 48 -5.84 14.59 -4.58
CA ASP A 48 -5.07 15.28 -5.58
C ASP A 48 -3.74 14.52 -5.74
N GLY A 49 -3.19 14.53 -6.94
CA GLY A 49 -1.92 13.87 -7.22
C GLY A 49 -2.08 12.43 -7.66
N VAL A 50 -1.01 11.66 -7.48
CA VAL A 50 -0.92 10.30 -8.00
C VAL A 50 -1.66 9.33 -7.08
N SER A 51 -2.45 8.46 -7.70
CA SER A 51 -3.10 7.34 -7.01
C SER A 51 -2.65 6.03 -7.64
N GLY A 52 -3.22 4.94 -7.18
CA GLY A 52 -2.98 3.60 -7.70
C GLY A 52 -4.03 2.65 -7.20
N ALA A 53 -3.80 1.37 -7.43
CA ALA A 53 -4.78 0.34 -7.08
C ALA A 53 -4.12 -0.94 -6.63
N ILE A 54 -4.86 -1.73 -5.85
CA ILE A 54 -4.59 -3.16 -5.70
C ILE A 54 -5.38 -3.88 -6.78
N VAL A 55 -4.77 -4.88 -7.42
CA VAL A 55 -5.34 -5.54 -8.60
C VAL A 55 -5.21 -7.05 -8.47
N GLN A 56 -6.33 -7.74 -8.65
CA GLN A 56 -6.39 -9.19 -8.75
C GLN A 56 -6.69 -9.58 -10.18
N GLY A 57 -5.86 -10.44 -10.78
CA GLY A 57 -6.07 -10.89 -12.14
C GLY A 57 -4.90 -11.74 -12.63
N GLU A 58 -5.06 -12.27 -13.82
CA GLU A 58 -4.01 -13.07 -14.44
C GLU A 58 -2.75 -12.22 -14.66
N GLY A 59 -1.60 -12.74 -14.25
CA GLY A 59 -0.33 -12.04 -14.39
C GLY A 59 0.00 -11.09 -13.24
N TYR A 60 -0.94 -10.90 -12.29
CA TYR A 60 -0.70 -10.08 -11.11
C TYR A 60 -0.26 -11.00 -9.96
N VAL A 61 1.05 -11.14 -9.80
CA VAL A 61 1.66 -12.05 -8.82
C VAL A 61 2.32 -11.25 -7.71
N PRO A 62 1.84 -11.34 -6.46
CA PRO A 62 2.48 -10.66 -5.33
C PRO A 62 3.90 -11.15 -5.10
N SER A 63 4.76 -10.28 -4.60
CA SER A 63 6.16 -10.60 -4.33
C SER A 63 6.75 -9.67 -3.28
N THR A 64 7.75 -10.18 -2.56
CA THR A 64 8.58 -9.36 -1.67
C THR A 64 9.79 -8.78 -2.40
N GLU A 65 9.95 -9.08 -3.68
CA GLU A 65 11.06 -8.62 -4.51
C GLU A 65 10.55 -7.70 -5.62
N GLY A 66 11.47 -6.98 -6.25
CA GLY A 66 11.14 -6.06 -7.33
C GLY A 66 10.89 -4.65 -6.85
N THR A 67 10.04 -3.94 -7.57
CA THR A 67 9.74 -2.54 -7.31
C THR A 67 9.07 -2.36 -5.94
N LEU A 68 9.53 -1.37 -5.20
CA LEU A 68 8.99 -1.05 -3.88
C LEU A 68 8.13 0.21 -3.96
N VAL A 69 6.85 0.07 -3.59
CA VAL A 69 5.92 1.20 -3.54
C VAL A 69 5.94 1.79 -2.14
N PHE A 70 6.05 3.12 -2.07
CA PHE A 70 5.93 3.87 -0.82
C PHE A 70 4.55 4.48 -0.76
N LEU A 71 3.70 3.97 0.12
CA LEU A 71 2.37 4.52 0.35
C LEU A 71 2.46 5.69 1.32
N ASN A 72 1.85 6.79 0.95
CA ASN A 72 1.77 7.97 1.80
C ASN A 72 0.72 7.72 2.90
N VAL A 73 1.16 7.61 4.14
CA VAL A 73 0.27 7.34 5.26
C VAL A 73 -0.03 8.59 6.10
N GLY A 74 0.39 9.75 5.62
CA GLY A 74 0.06 11.03 6.26
C GLY A 74 1.21 11.62 7.07
N ASP A 75 0.87 12.22 8.20
CA ASP A 75 1.84 12.99 8.97
C ASP A 75 2.67 12.14 9.94
N VAL A 76 2.08 11.07 10.46
CA VAL A 76 2.69 10.27 11.54
C VAL A 76 2.67 8.78 11.18
N LEU A 77 3.84 8.16 11.23
CA LEU A 77 4.02 6.75 10.83
C LEU A 77 3.56 5.74 11.88
N GLN A 78 3.89 5.97 13.15
CA GLN A 78 3.78 4.94 14.18
C GLN A 78 2.38 4.32 14.33
N PRO A 79 1.28 5.09 14.31
CA PRO A 79 -0.05 4.49 14.42
C PRO A 79 -0.36 3.49 13.31
N VAL A 80 0.16 3.71 12.11
CA VAL A 80 -0.06 2.79 10.98
C VAL A 80 0.74 1.50 11.20
N VAL A 81 1.99 1.62 11.63
CA VAL A 81 2.83 0.45 11.96
C VAL A 81 2.17 -0.38 13.05
N ASP A 82 1.63 0.26 14.09
CA ASP A 82 0.93 -0.42 15.17
C ASP A 82 -0.28 -1.21 14.64
N ARG A 83 -1.01 -0.65 13.69
CA ARG A 83 -2.16 -1.35 13.07
C ARG A 83 -1.73 -2.53 12.21
N VAL A 84 -0.58 -2.44 11.55
CA VAL A 84 -0.02 -3.58 10.80
C VAL A 84 0.27 -4.74 11.76
N GLU A 85 0.94 -4.45 12.87
CA GLU A 85 1.26 -5.46 13.87
C GLU A 85 -0.01 -6.05 14.51
N ALA A 86 -0.99 -5.20 14.82
CA ALA A 86 -2.28 -5.64 15.37
C ALA A 86 -3.05 -6.52 14.39
N ALA A 87 -2.86 -6.31 13.09
CA ALA A 87 -3.46 -7.15 12.04
C ALA A 87 -2.69 -8.47 11.83
N GLY A 88 -1.65 -8.72 12.62
CA GLY A 88 -0.87 -9.96 12.56
C GLY A 88 0.09 -10.03 11.37
N ARG A 89 0.42 -8.90 10.78
CA ARG A 89 1.34 -8.90 9.64
C ARG A 89 2.75 -8.51 10.05
N GLN A 90 3.70 -8.87 9.21
CA GLN A 90 5.12 -8.71 9.50
C GLN A 90 5.60 -7.30 9.20
N VAL A 91 6.29 -6.69 10.15
CA VAL A 91 7.04 -5.45 9.97
C VAL A 91 8.50 -5.82 9.78
N LEU A 92 9.03 -5.61 8.58
CA LEU A 92 10.41 -5.94 8.23
C LEU A 92 11.39 -4.92 8.79
N LEU A 93 11.01 -3.66 8.73
CA LEU A 93 11.82 -2.54 9.21
C LEU A 93 10.84 -1.51 9.80
N PRO A 94 10.83 -1.33 11.13
CA PRO A 94 9.81 -0.51 11.77
C PRO A 94 9.97 0.98 11.53
N ARG A 95 11.19 1.44 11.29
CA ARG A 95 11.43 2.87 11.06
C ARG A 95 12.77 3.09 10.38
N MET A 96 12.74 3.72 9.22
CA MET A 96 13.91 4.16 8.49
C MET A 96 13.85 5.68 8.37
N HIS A 97 14.92 6.34 8.75
CA HIS A 97 15.02 7.79 8.61
C HIS A 97 15.49 8.15 7.20
N MET A 98 14.77 9.07 6.57
CA MET A 98 15.04 9.51 5.20
C MET A 98 15.43 10.98 5.16
N GLY A 99 16.01 11.49 6.24
CA GLY A 99 16.42 12.89 6.34
C GLY A 99 15.24 13.83 6.19
N GLU A 100 15.35 14.80 5.30
CA GLU A 100 14.30 15.77 5.04
C GLU A 100 13.03 15.16 4.42
N PHE A 101 13.13 13.92 3.90
CA PHE A 101 11.99 13.26 3.28
C PHE A 101 11.13 12.46 4.27
N GLY A 102 11.43 12.55 5.55
CA GLY A 102 10.61 11.92 6.58
C GLY A 102 11.08 10.55 7.01
N VAL A 103 10.14 9.65 7.25
CA VAL A 103 10.39 8.31 7.79
C VAL A 103 9.57 7.28 7.03
N ALA A 104 10.05 6.04 7.02
CA ALA A 104 9.34 4.94 6.38
C ALA A 104 9.47 3.66 7.19
N ALA A 105 8.49 2.78 7.04
CA ALA A 105 8.54 1.41 7.53
C ALA A 105 8.35 0.47 6.35
N PHE A 106 8.94 -0.72 6.42
CA PHE A 106 8.74 -1.76 5.42
C PHE A 106 7.94 -2.89 6.03
N ILE A 107 6.89 -3.31 5.35
CA ILE A 107 5.98 -4.36 5.82
C ILE A 107 5.78 -5.40 4.73
N VAL A 108 5.23 -6.54 5.12
CA VAL A 108 4.67 -7.52 4.18
C VAL A 108 3.15 -7.48 4.36
N ASP A 109 2.42 -7.20 3.28
CA ASP A 109 0.96 -7.14 3.34
C ASP A 109 0.33 -8.53 3.41
N THR A 110 -1.00 -8.59 3.41
CA THR A 110 -1.74 -9.86 3.48
C THR A 110 -1.56 -10.73 2.24
N GLU A 111 -1.07 -10.14 1.15
CA GLU A 111 -0.93 -10.82 -0.13
C GLU A 111 0.49 -11.31 -0.40
N GLY A 112 1.46 -10.91 0.44
CA GLY A 112 2.85 -11.27 0.27
C GLY A 112 3.67 -10.23 -0.48
N ASN A 113 3.16 -9.01 -0.60
CA ASN A 113 3.93 -7.89 -1.15
C ASN A 113 4.74 -7.20 -0.06
N LYS A 114 5.98 -6.86 -0.40
CA LYS A 114 6.75 -5.91 0.40
C LYS A 114 6.31 -4.50 0.02
N VAL A 115 5.92 -3.72 1.00
CA VAL A 115 5.39 -2.37 0.81
C VAL A 115 6.07 -1.45 1.82
N ALA A 116 6.39 -0.23 1.40
CA ALA A 116 6.85 0.80 2.31
C ALA A 116 5.69 1.73 2.70
N LEU A 117 5.67 2.13 3.95
CA LEU A 117 4.72 3.11 4.49
C LEU A 117 5.53 4.35 4.83
N HIS A 118 5.11 5.50 4.32
CA HIS A 118 5.87 6.74 4.43
C HIS A 118 5.06 7.83 5.10
N ALA A 119 5.71 8.55 6.01
CA ALA A 119 5.17 9.74 6.67
C ALA A 119 6.28 10.75 6.91
N MET A 120 5.92 12.00 7.27
CA MET A 120 6.93 13.00 7.56
C MET A 120 7.52 12.86 8.97
N ALA A 121 6.79 12.23 9.89
CA ALA A 121 7.28 12.01 11.26
C ALA A 121 6.90 10.66 11.84
#